data_13a182dd8aa1889a2e19a9a944dd8efe
#
_entry.id   13a182dd8aa1889a2e19a9a944dd8efe
#
_cell.length_a   1.000
_cell.length_b   1.000
_cell.length_c   1.000
_cell.angle_alpha   90.00
_cell.angle_beta   90.00
_cell.angle_gamma   90.00
#
_symmetry.space_group_name_H-M   'P 1'
#
loop_
_entity.id
_entity.type
_entity.pdbx_description
1 polymer ?
#
loop_
_entity_poly.entity_id
_entity_poly.type
_entity_poly.pdbx_seq_one_letter_code
_entity_poly.pdbx_strand_id
1 'polypeptide(L)'
;GSEMCIRDRVWVYEIGVNAGKQKIVDNLRVQSPGANYCHFPLRDDYGKQFFKQLMSEHLAYVPKLKHPWQWQKIPGHERNEAFDIRNYNLAACEILSPDWDAIEQKLRTAKPGEENASIPMKEKKAKLRKRKKSEFYDDW
;
A
#
# COMPACT_ATOMS: atom_id res chain seq x y z
N GLY A 1 -4.01 -42.07 -1.99
CA GLY A 1 -4.05 -40.74 -2.54
C GLY A 1 -4.53 -39.76 -1.52
N SER A 2 -3.64 -38.88 -1.00
CA SER A 2 -4.07 -37.84 -0.09
C SER A 2 -4.86 -36.81 -0.91
N GLU A 3 -6.15 -36.71 -0.65
CA GLU A 3 -6.97 -35.59 -1.11
C GLU A 3 -6.45 -34.33 -0.43
N MET A 4 -5.61 -33.59 -1.15
CA MET A 4 -5.23 -32.25 -0.73
C MET A 4 -6.49 -31.38 -0.80
N CYS A 5 -7.00 -31.01 0.36
CA CYS A 5 -8.17 -30.16 0.53
C CYS A 5 -7.99 -28.87 -0.25
N ILE A 6 -8.80 -28.69 -1.30
CA ILE A 6 -8.82 -27.50 -2.17
C ILE A 6 -9.29 -26.23 -1.39
N ARG A 7 -9.59 -26.35 -0.09
CA ARG A 7 -10.14 -25.27 0.76
C ARG A 7 -9.13 -24.19 1.16
N ASP A 8 -7.83 -24.43 1.02
CA ASP A 8 -6.81 -23.53 1.59
C ASP A 8 -6.05 -22.71 0.54
N ARG A 9 -6.70 -22.38 -0.58
CA ARG A 9 -6.11 -21.43 -1.53
C ARG A 9 -6.25 -20.00 -1.00
N VAL A 10 -5.22 -19.55 -0.29
CA VAL A 10 -5.09 -18.15 0.09
C VAL A 10 -4.55 -17.35 -1.10
N TRP A 11 -5.22 -16.24 -1.42
CA TRP A 11 -4.69 -15.31 -2.42
C TRP A 11 -3.50 -14.57 -1.83
N VAL A 12 -2.34 -14.71 -2.46
CA VAL A 12 -1.12 -13.99 -2.09
C VAL A 12 -0.89 -12.89 -3.12
N TYR A 13 -0.67 -11.67 -2.65
CA TYR A 13 -0.34 -10.52 -3.47
C TYR A 13 1.13 -10.18 -3.32
N GLU A 14 1.84 -10.08 -4.43
CA GLU A 14 3.21 -9.57 -4.47
C GLU A 14 3.17 -8.04 -4.56
N ILE A 15 3.80 -7.37 -3.61
CA ILE A 15 3.77 -5.90 -3.49
C ILE A 15 5.11 -5.34 -3.94
N GLY A 16 5.08 -4.39 -4.87
CA GLY A 16 6.25 -3.64 -5.30
C GLY A 16 6.67 -2.58 -4.27
N VAL A 17 7.34 -3.00 -3.20
CA VAL A 17 7.69 -2.16 -2.03
C VAL A 17 8.42 -0.89 -2.45
N ASN A 18 9.38 -0.97 -3.35
CA ASN A 18 10.17 0.19 -3.78
C ASN A 18 9.32 1.24 -4.49
N ALA A 19 8.43 0.82 -5.38
CA ALA A 19 7.54 1.72 -6.10
C ALA A 19 6.51 2.37 -5.15
N GLY A 20 5.98 1.61 -4.20
CA GLY A 20 5.06 2.14 -3.21
C GLY A 20 5.71 3.16 -2.28
N LYS A 21 6.93 2.88 -1.78
CA LYS A 21 7.72 3.84 -0.98
C LYS A 21 8.02 5.11 -1.76
N GLN A 22 8.39 5.00 -3.03
CA GLN A 22 8.62 6.17 -3.88
C GLN A 22 7.35 7.02 -4.02
N LYS A 23 6.21 6.40 -4.31
CA LYS A 23 4.91 7.11 -4.41
C LYS A 23 4.57 7.86 -3.11
N ILE A 24 4.82 7.25 -1.95
CA ILE A 24 4.58 7.89 -0.65
C ILE A 24 5.45 9.13 -0.49
N VAL A 25 6.76 9.03 -0.78
CA VAL A 25 7.68 10.16 -0.65
C VAL A 25 7.32 11.28 -1.62
N ASP A 26 6.94 10.95 -2.85
CA ASP A 26 6.50 11.95 -3.84
C ASP A 26 5.22 12.66 -3.38
N ASN A 27 4.26 11.94 -2.81
CA ASN A 27 3.04 12.50 -2.25
C ASN A 27 3.33 13.41 -1.03
N LEU A 28 4.30 13.04 -0.18
CA LEU A 28 4.72 13.87 0.97
C LEU A 28 5.38 15.19 0.55
N ARG A 29 5.90 15.29 -0.66
CA ARG A 29 6.50 16.53 -1.22
C ARG A 29 5.47 17.51 -1.74
N VAL A 30 4.23 17.08 -1.94
CA VAL A 30 3.14 17.96 -2.42
C VAL A 30 2.80 18.95 -1.31
N GLN A 31 2.95 20.24 -1.57
CA GLN A 31 2.78 21.30 -0.57
C GLN A 31 1.37 21.90 -0.55
N SER A 32 0.65 21.80 -1.67
CA SER A 32 -0.68 22.39 -1.80
C SER A 32 -1.76 21.33 -1.70
N PRO A 33 -2.86 21.55 -0.94
CA PRO A 33 -4.00 20.65 -0.91
C PRO A 33 -4.55 20.38 -2.30
N GLY A 34 -4.84 19.11 -2.58
CA GLY A 34 -5.32 18.64 -3.88
C GLY A 34 -4.94 17.18 -4.13
N ALA A 35 -4.85 16.79 -5.39
CA ALA A 35 -4.49 15.43 -5.76
C ALA A 35 -3.10 15.06 -5.20
N ASN A 36 -3.01 13.87 -4.62
CA ASN A 36 -1.81 13.31 -3.99
C ASN A 36 -1.28 14.05 -2.73
N TYR A 37 -1.97 15.09 -2.25
CA TYR A 37 -1.60 15.72 -0.99
C TYR A 37 -1.88 14.80 0.20
N CYS A 38 -0.91 14.68 1.11
CA CYS A 38 -1.03 13.85 2.30
C CYS A 38 -1.67 14.61 3.46
N HIS A 39 -2.90 14.23 3.82
CA HIS A 39 -3.56 14.70 5.03
C HIS A 39 -3.22 13.80 6.22
N PHE A 40 -2.96 14.41 7.35
CA PHE A 40 -2.76 13.72 8.62
C PHE A 40 -3.72 14.28 9.67
N PRO A 41 -4.37 13.43 10.46
CA PRO A 41 -5.24 13.91 11.53
C PRO A 41 -4.43 14.54 12.67
N LEU A 42 -5.01 15.53 13.34
CA LEU A 42 -4.44 16.12 14.56
C LEU A 42 -4.77 15.21 15.75
N ARG A 43 -3.93 14.20 15.96
CA ARG A 43 -4.05 13.21 17.04
C ARG A 43 -2.67 12.92 17.63
N ASP A 44 -2.63 12.47 18.86
CA ASP A 44 -1.37 12.23 19.59
C ASP A 44 -0.51 11.14 18.97
N ASP A 45 -1.13 10.14 18.32
CA ASP A 45 -0.44 9.06 17.63
C ASP A 45 0.25 9.52 16.33
N TYR A 46 -0.10 10.71 15.78
CA TYR A 46 0.58 11.36 14.65
C TYR A 46 1.60 12.41 15.12
N GLY A 47 2.29 12.13 16.21
CA GLY A 47 3.31 13.02 16.77
C GLY A 47 4.69 12.87 16.12
N LYS A 48 5.69 13.49 16.74
CA LYS A 48 7.09 13.53 16.27
C LYS A 48 7.67 12.14 15.96
N GLN A 49 7.35 11.14 16.77
CA GLN A 49 7.86 9.76 16.60
C GLN A 49 7.29 9.09 15.34
N PHE A 50 6.01 9.31 15.05
CA PHE A 50 5.39 8.82 13.83
C PHE A 50 6.10 9.39 12.59
N PHE A 51 6.28 10.70 12.52
CA PHE A 51 6.95 11.33 11.39
C PHE A 51 8.44 10.96 11.29
N LYS A 52 9.11 10.75 12.42
CA LYS A 52 10.49 10.23 12.42
C LYS A 52 10.57 8.84 11.77
N GLN A 53 9.60 7.96 12.04
CA GLN A 53 9.52 6.63 11.41
C GLN A 53 9.08 6.71 9.94
N LEU A 54 8.17 7.61 9.61
CA LEU A 54 7.70 7.81 8.23
C LEU A 54 8.81 8.31 7.31
N MET A 55 9.76 9.08 7.83
CA MET A 55 10.90 9.66 7.11
C MET A 55 12.22 8.95 7.45
N SER A 56 12.17 7.69 7.82
CA SER A 56 13.34 6.93 8.33
C SER A 56 14.22 6.33 7.24
N GLU A 57 13.80 6.36 6.00
CA GLU A 57 14.54 5.76 4.88
C GLU A 57 14.74 6.76 3.74
N HIS A 58 15.77 6.53 2.97
CA HIS A 58 16.04 7.25 1.71
C HIS A 58 16.40 6.27 0.60
N LEU A 59 16.21 6.70 -0.64
CA LEU A 59 16.59 5.93 -1.80
C LEU A 59 18.08 6.11 -2.07
N ALA A 60 18.85 5.04 -1.95
CA ALA A 60 20.29 5.00 -2.15
C ALA A 60 20.66 4.21 -3.42
N TYR A 61 21.70 4.65 -4.11
CA TYR A 61 22.27 3.92 -5.22
C TYR A 61 23.37 2.99 -4.73
N VAL A 62 23.17 1.67 -4.89
CA VAL A 62 24.13 0.63 -4.50
C VAL A 62 24.66 -0.06 -5.75
N PRO A 63 25.84 0.33 -6.27
CA PRO A 63 26.42 -0.30 -7.45
C PRO A 63 26.68 -1.78 -7.18
N LYS A 64 26.60 -2.61 -8.21
CA LYS A 64 26.79 -4.08 -8.19
C LYS A 64 25.54 -4.91 -7.85
N LEU A 65 24.42 -4.32 -7.51
CA LEU A 65 23.17 -5.06 -7.36
C LEU A 65 22.39 -5.11 -8.67
N LYS A 66 21.63 -6.18 -8.89
CA LYS A 66 20.71 -6.31 -10.04
C LYS A 66 19.71 -5.15 -10.11
N HIS A 67 19.31 -4.65 -8.95
CA HIS A 67 18.47 -3.48 -8.78
C HIS A 67 19.24 -2.46 -7.92
N PRO A 68 19.96 -1.51 -8.53
CA PRO A 68 20.91 -0.67 -7.81
C PRO A 68 20.26 0.37 -6.90
N TRP A 69 19.00 0.76 -7.16
CA TRP A 69 18.26 1.69 -6.32
C TRP A 69 17.53 0.94 -5.21
N GLN A 70 17.91 1.19 -3.96
CA GLN A 70 17.34 0.55 -2.79
C GLN A 70 17.00 1.54 -1.69
N TRP A 71 15.92 1.27 -0.98
CA TRP A 71 15.59 2.00 0.24
C TRP A 71 16.49 1.54 1.37
N GLN A 72 17.16 2.51 1.99
CA GLN A 72 18.06 2.28 3.12
C GLN A 72 17.66 3.16 4.30
N LYS A 73 17.82 2.61 5.52
CA LYS A 73 17.55 3.38 6.73
C LYS A 73 18.57 4.51 6.88
N ILE A 74 18.08 5.67 7.30
CA ILE A 74 18.91 6.81 7.65
C ILE A 74 19.59 6.50 8.99
N PRO A 75 20.91 6.70 9.16
CA PRO A 75 21.60 6.50 10.43
C PRO A 75 20.90 7.24 11.58
N GLY A 76 20.69 6.56 12.71
CA GLY A 76 19.93 7.10 13.85
C GLY A 76 18.41 6.99 13.75
N HIS A 77 17.90 6.37 12.70
CA HIS A 77 16.49 6.03 12.51
C HIS A 77 16.32 4.50 12.52
N GLU A 78 16.22 3.91 13.70
CA GLU A 78 16.18 2.44 13.83
C GLU A 78 14.83 1.86 13.39
N ARG A 79 13.75 2.60 13.63
CA ARG A 79 12.36 2.14 13.39
C ARG A 79 11.80 2.79 12.13
N ASN A 80 11.14 1.99 11.29
CA ASN A 80 10.52 2.40 10.01
C ASN A 80 9.06 1.93 9.87
N GLU A 81 8.46 1.47 10.96
CA GLU A 81 7.15 0.82 10.93
C GLU A 81 6.06 1.73 10.32
N ALA A 82 6.07 3.03 10.63
CA ALA A 82 5.11 3.96 10.06
C ALA A 82 5.22 4.05 8.52
N PHE A 83 6.43 3.97 7.98
CA PHE A 83 6.66 3.98 6.54
C PHE A 83 6.19 2.68 5.88
N ASP A 84 6.52 1.53 6.48
CA ASP A 84 6.11 0.23 5.96
C ASP A 84 4.61 0.03 6.05
N ILE A 85 3.97 0.38 7.17
CA ILE A 85 2.51 0.31 7.33
C ILE A 85 1.80 1.18 6.29
N ARG A 86 2.29 2.40 6.05
CA ARG A 86 1.71 3.27 5.03
C ARG A 86 1.84 2.67 3.64
N ASN A 87 2.96 2.03 3.33
CA ASN A 87 3.16 1.33 2.06
C ASN A 87 2.19 0.15 1.90
N TYR A 88 1.98 -0.65 2.94
CA TYR A 88 1.02 -1.75 2.90
C TYR A 88 -0.43 -1.26 2.81
N ASN A 89 -0.77 -0.16 3.48
CA ASN A 89 -2.09 0.46 3.36
C ASN A 89 -2.33 0.99 1.94
N LEU A 90 -1.32 1.60 1.30
CA LEU A 90 -1.42 2.01 -0.09
C LEU A 90 -1.68 0.81 -1.01
N ALA A 91 -0.93 -0.27 -0.84
CA ALA A 91 -1.12 -1.50 -1.61
C ALA A 91 -2.52 -2.11 -1.37
N ALA A 92 -3.00 -2.13 -0.13
CA ALA A 92 -4.34 -2.60 0.20
C ALA A 92 -5.43 -1.76 -0.49
N CYS A 93 -5.28 -0.44 -0.52
CA CYS A 93 -6.19 0.45 -1.25
C CYS A 93 -6.22 0.16 -2.75
N GLU A 94 -5.07 -0.07 -3.37
CA GLU A 94 -4.99 -0.43 -4.79
C GLU A 94 -5.63 -1.80 -5.09
N ILE A 95 -5.45 -2.78 -4.19
CA ILE A 95 -6.06 -4.11 -4.31
C ILE A 95 -7.58 -4.04 -4.15
N LEU A 96 -8.06 -3.30 -3.17
CA LEU A 96 -9.49 -3.15 -2.87
C LEU A 96 -10.20 -2.31 -3.94
N SER A 97 -9.49 -1.38 -4.58
CA SER A 97 -10.04 -0.48 -5.61
C SER A 97 -11.37 0.16 -5.18
N PRO A 98 -11.41 0.91 -4.05
CA PRO A 98 -12.64 1.49 -3.55
C PRO A 98 -13.22 2.50 -4.54
N ASP A 99 -14.54 2.63 -4.56
CA ASP A 99 -15.23 3.69 -5.31
C ASP A 99 -15.25 4.97 -4.47
N TRP A 100 -14.28 5.83 -4.69
CA TRP A 100 -14.10 7.06 -3.92
C TRP A 100 -15.26 8.03 -4.08
N ASP A 101 -15.86 8.12 -5.27
CA ASP A 101 -17.00 9.02 -5.54
C ASP A 101 -18.23 8.56 -4.77
N ALA A 102 -18.48 7.24 -4.75
CA ALA A 102 -19.57 6.68 -3.98
C ALA A 102 -19.35 6.81 -2.47
N ILE A 103 -18.10 6.70 -1.99
CA ILE A 103 -17.74 6.93 -0.59
C ILE A 103 -17.98 8.39 -0.22
N GLU A 104 -17.53 9.33 -1.05
CA GLU A 104 -17.73 10.76 -0.81
C GLU A 104 -19.21 11.10 -0.72
N GLN A 105 -20.04 10.62 -1.67
CA GLN A 105 -21.48 10.83 -1.65
C GLN A 105 -22.11 10.30 -0.36
N LYS A 106 -21.74 9.09 0.07
CA LYS A 106 -22.23 8.52 1.33
C LYS A 106 -21.85 9.38 2.53
N LEU A 107 -20.60 9.84 2.60
CA LEU A 107 -20.13 10.69 3.69
C LEU A 107 -20.87 12.04 3.74
N ARG A 108 -21.17 12.62 2.57
CA ARG A 108 -21.94 13.88 2.49
C ARG A 108 -23.40 13.73 2.91
N THR A 109 -23.98 12.54 2.71
CA THR A 109 -25.38 12.25 3.02
C THR A 109 -25.59 11.56 4.36
N ALA A 110 -24.51 11.05 4.98
CA ALA A 110 -24.56 10.35 6.26
C ALA A 110 -25.07 11.26 7.38
N LYS A 111 -26.06 10.80 8.14
CA LYS A 111 -26.52 11.47 9.36
C LYS A 111 -25.60 11.12 10.53
N PRO A 112 -25.38 12.02 11.49
CA PRO A 112 -24.62 11.71 12.70
C PRO A 112 -25.25 10.52 13.43
N GLY A 113 -24.50 9.42 13.60
CA GLY A 113 -24.92 8.20 14.30
C GLY A 113 -25.25 6.99 13.41
N GLU A 114 -25.20 7.09 12.09
CA GLU A 114 -25.24 5.93 11.19
C GLU A 114 -23.85 5.30 11.07
N GLU A 115 -23.53 4.40 11.97
CA GLU A 115 -22.33 3.55 11.86
C GLU A 115 -22.60 2.38 10.90
N ASN A 116 -21.61 2.12 9.99
CA ASN A 116 -21.47 0.91 9.20
C ASN A 116 -22.27 0.78 7.88
N ALA A 117 -22.10 1.73 6.98
CA ALA A 117 -22.34 1.41 5.59
C ALA A 117 -21.10 0.73 4.99
N SER A 118 -21.26 -0.46 4.39
CA SER A 118 -20.20 -1.16 3.66
C SER A 118 -19.48 -0.22 2.67
N ILE A 119 -18.16 -0.27 2.63
CA ILE A 119 -17.36 0.53 1.70
C ILE A 119 -17.71 0.11 0.26
N PRO A 120 -18.21 1.02 -0.58
CA PRO A 120 -18.49 0.69 -1.97
C PRO A 120 -17.17 0.38 -2.71
N MET A 121 -17.16 -0.72 -3.44
CA MET A 121 -16.02 -1.14 -4.24
C MET A 121 -16.38 -1.04 -5.72
N LYS A 122 -15.42 -0.62 -6.54
CA LYS A 122 -15.59 -0.63 -7.99
C LYS A 122 -15.75 -2.07 -8.48
N GLU A 123 -16.77 -2.34 -9.28
CA GLU A 123 -16.90 -3.63 -9.93
C GLU A 123 -15.63 -3.91 -10.75
N LYS A 124 -14.88 -4.92 -10.34
CA LYS A 124 -13.75 -5.40 -11.14
C LYS A 124 -14.33 -6.07 -12.38
N LYS A 125 -14.38 -5.37 -13.51
CA LYS A 125 -14.52 -6.05 -14.81
C LYS A 125 -13.38 -7.06 -14.90
N ALA A 126 -13.71 -8.32 -14.71
CA ALA A 126 -12.78 -9.44 -14.64
C ALA A 126 -12.12 -9.63 -16.02
N LYS A 127 -11.06 -8.90 -16.29
CA LYS A 127 -10.03 -9.33 -17.21
C LYS A 127 -8.97 -10.08 -16.41
N LEU A 128 -9.33 -11.25 -15.92
CA LEU A 128 -8.33 -12.25 -15.53
C LEU A 128 -7.46 -12.54 -16.75
N ARG A 129 -6.33 -11.87 -16.88
CA ARG A 129 -5.26 -12.34 -17.73
C ARG A 129 -4.84 -13.70 -17.13
N LYS A 130 -5.21 -14.79 -17.79
CA LYS A 130 -4.64 -16.12 -17.51
C LYS A 130 -3.13 -15.97 -17.57
N ARG A 131 -2.48 -16.01 -16.41
CA ARG A 131 -1.02 -16.04 -16.29
C ARG A 131 -0.58 -17.32 -17.00
N LYS A 132 0.19 -17.22 -18.10
CA LYS A 132 0.88 -18.37 -18.68
C LYS A 132 1.70 -19.00 -17.55
N LYS A 133 1.53 -20.30 -17.30
CA LYS A 133 2.45 -21.09 -16.47
C LYS A 133 3.85 -20.78 -16.97
N SER A 134 4.72 -20.25 -16.11
CA SER A 134 6.13 -20.16 -16.44
C SER A 134 6.69 -21.58 -16.42
N GLU A 135 7.35 -21.98 -17.48
CA GLU A 135 8.04 -23.27 -17.67
C GLU A 135 9.27 -23.43 -16.75
N PHE A 136 9.31 -22.74 -15.62
CA PHE A 136 10.49 -22.67 -14.76
C PHE A 136 10.56 -23.74 -13.67
N TYR A 137 9.62 -24.70 -13.64
CA TYR A 137 9.55 -25.74 -12.58
C TYR A 137 9.71 -27.18 -13.06
N ASP A 138 10.13 -27.42 -14.30
CA ASP A 138 10.27 -28.79 -14.81
C ASP A 138 11.71 -29.30 -14.87
N ASP A 139 12.71 -28.62 -14.30
CA ASP A 139 14.11 -29.08 -14.21
C ASP A 139 14.65 -29.03 -12.78
N TRP A 140 14.08 -29.89 -11.89
CA TRP A 140 14.73 -30.34 -10.65
C TRP A 140 14.30 -31.76 -10.33
#